data_d91a5500d104fe1824b6de9f16906f03
#
_entry.id   d91a5500d104fe1824b6de9f16906f03
#
_cell.length_a   1.000
_cell.length_b   1.000
_cell.length_c   1.000
_cell.angle_alpha   90.00
_cell.angle_beta   90.00
_cell.angle_gamma   90.00
#
_symmetry.space_group_name_H-M   'P 1'
#
loop_
_entity.id
_entity.type
_entity.pdbx_description
1 polymer ?
#
loop_
_entity_poly.entity_id
_entity_poly.type
_entity_poly.pdbx_seq_one_letter_code
_entity_poly.pdbx_strand_id
1 'polypeptide(L)'
;VKAQFKDVSLRWAEESDIPAVLGLIRELAEFERAPEEVTVTETQLAADMAAGHYVCVLADSTEHGVVGMALCHTRYSTWKGLTAHLEDLIVREVHRGRGLGRQLLEASMHWARHIGAQRLQWEVLDWNQPAIDFYEGVGAQVLKDWYPCRMTAKDLAEFTFLHPPFNP
;
A
#
# COMPACT_ATOMS: atom_id res chain seq x y z
N VAL A 1 23.18 12.75 8.73
CA VAL A 1 22.43 11.56 8.31
C VAL A 1 22.17 11.59 6.78
N LYS A 2 23.15 12.02 5.96
CA LYS A 2 22.99 12.14 4.50
C LYS A 2 23.83 11.13 3.69
N ALA A 3 24.47 10.15 4.31
CA ALA A 3 25.48 9.32 3.64
C ALA A 3 25.08 7.87 3.38
N GLN A 4 23.85 7.45 3.73
CA GLN A 4 23.49 6.03 3.79
C GLN A 4 22.79 5.48 2.52
N PHE A 5 22.39 6.33 1.57
CA PHE A 5 21.59 5.94 0.39
C PHE A 5 22.10 6.57 -0.91
N LYS A 6 23.42 6.50 -1.16
CA LYS A 6 23.96 7.02 -2.42
C LYS A 6 23.50 6.23 -3.65
N ASP A 7 22.95 5.05 -3.44
CA ASP A 7 22.57 4.07 -4.45
C ASP A 7 21.05 3.88 -4.60
N VAL A 8 20.20 4.50 -3.74
CA VAL A 8 18.74 4.37 -3.81
C VAL A 8 18.08 5.73 -3.91
N SER A 9 17.20 5.89 -4.89
CA SER A 9 16.34 7.06 -5.07
C SER A 9 14.87 6.70 -4.97
N LEU A 10 14.03 7.65 -4.54
CA LEU A 10 12.58 7.50 -4.61
C LEU A 10 12.07 8.13 -5.90
N ARG A 11 11.19 7.42 -6.59
CA ARG A 11 10.49 7.91 -7.78
C ARG A 11 9.09 7.34 -7.88
N TRP A 12 8.22 7.98 -8.65
CA TRP A 12 6.93 7.40 -9.01
C TRP A 12 7.10 6.19 -9.92
N ALA A 13 6.23 5.21 -9.75
CA ALA A 13 6.16 4.08 -10.67
C ALA A 13 5.58 4.52 -12.02
N GLU A 14 6.09 3.90 -13.07
CA GLU A 14 5.61 4.01 -14.44
C GLU A 14 5.09 2.64 -14.90
N GLU A 15 4.43 2.58 -16.05
CA GLU A 15 3.87 1.33 -16.60
C GLU A 15 4.93 0.22 -16.73
N SER A 16 6.14 0.59 -17.11
CA SER A 16 7.28 -0.35 -17.22
C SER A 16 7.70 -1.00 -15.91
N ASP A 17 7.29 -0.44 -14.77
CA ASP A 17 7.60 -0.96 -13.44
C ASP A 17 6.60 -2.02 -12.94
N ILE A 18 5.49 -2.21 -13.64
CA ILE A 18 4.41 -3.12 -13.21
C ILE A 18 4.90 -4.52 -12.86
N PRO A 19 5.82 -5.16 -13.63
CA PRO A 19 6.36 -6.46 -13.22
C PRO A 19 7.08 -6.42 -11.86
N ALA A 20 7.83 -5.34 -11.57
CA ALA A 20 8.51 -5.18 -10.30
C ALA A 20 7.52 -4.90 -9.15
N VAL A 21 6.48 -4.09 -9.40
CA VAL A 21 5.39 -3.83 -8.45
C VAL A 21 4.68 -5.13 -8.09
N LEU A 22 4.25 -5.92 -9.10
CA LEU A 22 3.61 -7.22 -8.84
C LEU A 22 4.53 -8.19 -8.10
N GLY A 23 5.83 -8.17 -8.39
CA GLY A 23 6.83 -8.94 -7.66
C GLY A 23 6.84 -8.60 -6.18
N LEU A 24 6.85 -7.30 -5.84
CA LEU A 24 6.82 -6.83 -4.45
C LEU A 24 5.49 -7.13 -3.74
N ILE A 25 4.35 -7.05 -4.44
CA ILE A 25 3.03 -7.45 -3.91
C ILE A 25 3.07 -8.93 -3.50
N ARG A 26 3.62 -9.80 -4.36
CA ARG A 26 3.75 -11.24 -4.05
C ARG A 26 4.70 -11.49 -2.88
N GLU A 27 5.86 -10.81 -2.83
CA GLU A 27 6.78 -10.90 -1.70
C GLU A 27 6.10 -10.49 -0.37
N LEU A 28 5.24 -9.46 -0.41
CA LEU A 28 4.47 -9.03 0.77
C LEU A 28 3.43 -10.07 1.16
N ALA A 29 2.67 -10.60 0.21
CA ALA A 29 1.66 -11.64 0.47
C ALA A 29 2.28 -12.93 1.04
N GLU A 30 3.48 -13.31 0.58
CA GLU A 30 4.25 -14.43 1.17
C GLU A 30 4.61 -14.14 2.64
N PHE A 31 5.09 -12.93 2.93
CA PHE A 31 5.37 -12.51 4.30
C PHE A 31 4.12 -12.54 5.18
N GLU A 32 2.97 -12.13 4.64
CA GLU A 32 1.67 -12.12 5.30
C GLU A 32 0.98 -13.48 5.34
N ARG A 33 1.60 -14.53 4.78
CA ARG A 33 1.11 -15.92 4.74
C ARG A 33 -0.18 -16.11 3.96
N ALA A 34 -0.37 -15.31 2.91
CA ALA A 34 -1.56 -15.33 2.05
C ALA A 34 -1.19 -15.19 0.55
N PRO A 35 -0.18 -15.90 0.01
CA PRO A 35 0.25 -15.74 -1.38
C PRO A 35 -0.85 -16.09 -2.39
N GLU A 36 -1.79 -16.95 -2.02
CA GLU A 36 -2.95 -17.36 -2.84
C GLU A 36 -4.00 -16.24 -3.03
N GLU A 37 -3.98 -15.21 -2.20
CA GLU A 37 -4.89 -14.07 -2.33
C GLU A 37 -4.49 -13.13 -3.48
N VAL A 38 -3.25 -13.21 -3.98
CA VAL A 38 -2.77 -12.37 -5.07
C VAL A 38 -3.26 -12.91 -6.41
N THR A 39 -4.41 -12.45 -6.83
CA THR A 39 -5.04 -12.83 -8.11
C THR A 39 -4.93 -11.74 -9.18
N VAL A 40 -4.50 -10.52 -8.82
CA VAL A 40 -4.31 -9.41 -9.74
C VAL A 40 -3.20 -9.73 -10.75
N THR A 41 -3.40 -9.29 -11.99
CA THR A 41 -2.44 -9.48 -13.09
C THR A 41 -1.70 -8.18 -13.42
N GLU A 42 -0.56 -8.29 -14.13
CA GLU A 42 0.15 -7.12 -14.64
C GLU A 42 -0.75 -6.24 -15.53
N THR A 43 -1.56 -6.85 -16.38
CA THR A 43 -2.50 -6.13 -17.24
C THR A 43 -3.50 -5.33 -16.42
N GLN A 44 -4.04 -5.92 -15.35
CA GLN A 44 -4.98 -5.23 -14.47
C GLN A 44 -4.29 -4.09 -13.72
N LEU A 45 -3.12 -4.34 -13.13
CA LEU A 45 -2.36 -3.30 -12.43
C LEU A 45 -2.02 -2.12 -13.35
N ALA A 46 -1.59 -2.38 -14.60
CA ALA A 46 -1.31 -1.32 -15.56
C ALA A 46 -2.56 -0.49 -15.89
N ALA A 47 -3.69 -1.16 -16.13
CA ALA A 47 -4.96 -0.49 -16.42
C ALA A 47 -5.43 0.36 -15.23
N ASP A 48 -5.35 -0.15 -14.01
CA ASP A 48 -5.77 0.54 -12.79
C ASP A 48 -4.86 1.74 -12.48
N MET A 49 -3.55 1.62 -12.72
CA MET A 49 -2.62 2.74 -12.58
C MET A 49 -2.92 3.83 -13.62
N ALA A 50 -3.15 3.46 -14.89
CA ALA A 50 -3.49 4.41 -15.94
C ALA A 50 -4.84 5.11 -15.69
N ALA A 51 -5.79 4.41 -15.06
CA ALA A 51 -7.07 4.96 -14.62
C ALA A 51 -6.96 5.85 -13.36
N GLY A 52 -5.80 5.89 -12.70
CA GLY A 52 -5.58 6.66 -11.48
C GLY A 52 -6.21 6.05 -10.23
N HIS A 53 -6.51 4.75 -10.23
CA HIS A 53 -7.05 4.06 -9.07
C HIS A 53 -6.05 4.00 -7.92
N TYR A 54 -4.76 3.99 -8.21
CA TYR A 54 -3.69 4.07 -7.24
C TYR A 54 -2.48 4.83 -7.77
N VAL A 55 -1.59 5.18 -6.87
CA VAL A 55 -0.24 5.68 -7.13
C VAL A 55 0.77 4.82 -6.40
N CYS A 56 1.97 4.68 -6.93
CA CYS A 56 3.02 3.89 -6.29
C CYS A 56 4.34 4.66 -6.30
N VAL A 57 4.97 4.77 -5.14
CA VAL A 57 6.34 5.27 -5.00
C VAL A 57 7.28 4.09 -4.87
N LEU A 58 8.34 4.10 -5.65
CA LEU A 58 9.36 3.06 -5.66
C LEU A 58 10.65 3.56 -4.99
N ALA A 59 11.30 2.67 -4.27
CA ALA A 59 12.70 2.80 -3.88
C ALA A 59 13.53 2.04 -4.93
N ASP A 60 14.24 2.80 -5.76
CA ASP A 60 14.98 2.28 -6.91
C ASP A 60 16.48 2.38 -6.66
N SER A 61 17.14 1.22 -6.61
CA SER A 61 18.58 1.09 -6.41
C SER A 61 19.28 1.01 -7.76
N THR A 62 20.37 1.73 -7.91
CA THR A 62 21.20 1.67 -9.12
C THR A 62 21.83 0.30 -9.36
N GLU A 63 22.01 -0.50 -8.31
CA GLU A 63 22.65 -1.81 -8.39
C GLU A 63 21.64 -2.97 -8.43
N HIS A 64 20.46 -2.79 -7.79
CA HIS A 64 19.52 -3.88 -7.53
C HIS A 64 18.12 -3.64 -8.13
N GLY A 65 17.92 -2.50 -8.83
CA GLY A 65 16.62 -2.11 -9.34
C GLY A 65 15.63 -1.78 -8.21
N VAL A 66 14.36 -2.04 -8.41
CA VAL A 66 13.32 -1.72 -7.43
C VAL A 66 13.44 -2.62 -6.20
N VAL A 67 13.70 -2.03 -5.04
CA VAL A 67 13.95 -2.72 -3.75
C VAL A 67 12.88 -2.49 -2.70
N GLY A 68 11.89 -1.68 -3.00
CA GLY A 68 10.76 -1.41 -2.12
C GLY A 68 9.74 -0.50 -2.78
N MET A 69 8.55 -0.46 -2.19
CA MET A 69 7.46 0.41 -2.67
C MET A 69 6.56 0.86 -1.54
N ALA A 70 5.81 1.94 -1.82
CA ALA A 70 4.60 2.35 -1.11
C ALA A 70 3.49 2.57 -2.14
N LEU A 71 2.42 1.79 -2.07
CA LEU A 71 1.26 1.90 -2.94
C LEU A 71 0.13 2.58 -2.18
N CYS A 72 -0.45 3.63 -2.76
CA CYS A 72 -1.47 4.45 -2.12
C CYS A 72 -2.66 4.70 -3.05
N HIS A 73 -3.84 4.87 -2.45
CA HIS A 73 -5.03 5.31 -3.16
C HIS A 73 -5.87 6.28 -2.33
N THR A 74 -6.86 6.91 -2.94
CA THR A 74 -7.80 7.78 -2.23
C THR A 74 -8.95 6.98 -1.62
N ARG A 75 -9.40 7.42 -0.44
CA ARG A 75 -10.65 6.97 0.21
C ARG A 75 -11.49 8.19 0.59
N TYR A 76 -12.76 7.97 0.83
CA TYR A 76 -13.66 9.00 1.33
C TYR A 76 -14.15 8.66 2.74
N SER A 77 -14.03 9.61 3.64
CA SER A 77 -14.59 9.54 4.99
C SER A 77 -15.73 10.53 5.13
N THR A 78 -16.91 10.08 5.53
CA THR A 78 -18.03 10.98 5.81
C THR A 78 -17.75 11.93 6.98
N TRP A 79 -16.75 11.65 7.80
CA TRP A 79 -16.35 12.51 8.92
C TRP A 79 -15.25 13.51 8.56
N LYS A 80 -14.42 13.21 7.57
CA LYS A 80 -13.19 13.97 7.24
C LYS A 80 -13.13 14.43 5.78
N GLY A 81 -13.97 13.90 4.89
CA GLY A 81 -13.87 14.15 3.46
C GLY A 81 -12.81 13.27 2.81
N LEU A 82 -12.03 13.83 1.90
CA LEU A 82 -10.95 13.11 1.22
C LEU A 82 -9.92 12.59 2.22
N THR A 83 -9.61 11.32 2.13
CA THR A 83 -8.55 10.65 2.88
C THR A 83 -7.65 9.86 1.95
N ALA A 84 -6.41 9.65 2.35
CA ALA A 84 -5.47 8.77 1.68
C ALA A 84 -5.41 7.42 2.41
N HIS A 85 -5.19 6.36 1.66
CA HIS A 85 -4.93 5.02 2.16
C HIS A 85 -3.59 4.52 1.62
N LEU A 86 -2.74 4.04 2.51
CA LEU A 86 -1.54 3.31 2.15
C LEU A 86 -1.91 1.82 2.15
N GLU A 87 -2.01 1.24 0.96
CA GLU A 87 -2.37 -0.17 0.78
C GLU A 87 -1.21 -1.08 1.15
N ASP A 88 -0.05 -0.84 0.52
CA ASP A 88 1.15 -1.65 0.72
C ASP A 88 2.36 -0.78 1.06
N LEU A 89 3.18 -1.25 2.00
CA LEU A 89 4.51 -0.73 2.30
C LEU A 89 5.49 -1.89 2.46
N ILE A 90 6.37 -2.07 1.50
CA ILE A 90 7.36 -3.13 1.55
C ILE A 90 8.75 -2.62 1.21
N VAL A 91 9.75 -3.14 1.91
CA VAL A 91 11.18 -3.08 1.56
C VAL A 91 11.72 -4.49 1.59
N ARG A 92 12.39 -4.91 0.52
CA ARG A 92 13.05 -6.22 0.44
C ARG A 92 13.98 -6.42 1.61
N GLU A 93 13.98 -7.61 2.19
CA GLU A 93 14.62 -7.92 3.46
C GLU A 93 16.09 -7.48 3.53
N VAL A 94 16.87 -7.77 2.48
CA VAL A 94 18.29 -7.41 2.39
C VAL A 94 18.56 -5.90 2.36
N HIS A 95 17.52 -5.09 2.15
CA HIS A 95 17.60 -3.62 2.12
C HIS A 95 16.95 -2.96 3.34
N ARG A 96 16.39 -3.76 4.28
CA ARG A 96 15.78 -3.26 5.53
C ARG A 96 16.84 -2.70 6.49
N GLY A 97 16.38 -2.03 7.55
CA GLY A 97 17.25 -1.45 8.59
C GLY A 97 18.02 -0.20 8.17
N ARG A 98 17.86 0.26 6.94
CA ARG A 98 18.54 1.43 6.38
C ARG A 98 17.66 2.70 6.31
N GLY A 99 16.42 2.65 6.81
CA GLY A 99 15.48 3.79 6.80
C GLY A 99 14.65 3.93 5.53
N LEU A 100 14.73 3.01 4.55
CA LEU A 100 13.96 3.08 3.29
C LEU A 100 12.45 3.03 3.54
N GLY A 101 11.99 2.17 4.45
CA GLY A 101 10.56 2.10 4.81
C GLY A 101 10.05 3.44 5.35
N ARG A 102 10.86 4.15 6.13
CA ARG A 102 10.51 5.50 6.60
C ARG A 102 10.43 6.50 5.46
N GLN A 103 11.36 6.48 4.52
CA GLN A 103 11.32 7.38 3.37
C GLN A 103 10.10 7.13 2.47
N LEU A 104 9.74 5.86 2.24
CA LEU A 104 8.54 5.48 1.49
C LEU A 104 7.26 5.94 2.21
N LEU A 105 7.17 5.74 3.53
CA LEU A 105 6.07 6.24 4.33
C LEU A 105 5.98 7.78 4.31
N GLU A 106 7.10 8.48 4.43
CA GLU A 106 7.16 9.94 4.33
C GLU A 106 6.72 10.41 2.93
N ALA A 107 7.09 9.72 1.85
CA ALA A 107 6.60 10.00 0.50
C ALA A 107 5.08 9.86 0.40
N SER A 108 4.50 8.83 1.01
CA SER A 108 3.05 8.64 1.11
C SER A 108 2.38 9.79 1.88
N MET A 109 2.98 10.26 2.97
CA MET A 109 2.51 11.44 3.73
C MET A 109 2.59 12.73 2.89
N HIS A 110 3.65 12.90 2.11
CA HIS A 110 3.79 14.04 1.20
C HIS A 110 2.71 14.02 0.11
N TRP A 111 2.46 12.86 -0.50
CA TRP A 111 1.38 12.70 -1.46
C TRP A 111 0.01 13.00 -0.83
N ALA A 112 -0.28 12.43 0.34
CA ALA A 112 -1.54 12.67 1.04
C ALA A 112 -1.77 14.16 1.31
N ARG A 113 -0.73 14.89 1.71
CA ARG A 113 -0.79 16.37 1.88
C ARG A 113 -1.01 17.09 0.56
N HIS A 114 -0.34 16.66 -0.50
CA HIS A 114 -0.44 17.26 -1.84
C HIS A 114 -1.87 17.19 -2.38
N ILE A 115 -2.55 16.05 -2.21
CA ILE A 115 -3.95 15.89 -2.64
C ILE A 115 -4.97 16.52 -1.67
N GLY A 116 -4.54 17.15 -0.57
CA GLY A 116 -5.41 17.74 0.43
C GLY A 116 -6.13 16.72 1.34
N ALA A 117 -5.61 15.49 1.44
CA ALA A 117 -6.21 14.47 2.29
C ALA A 117 -6.17 14.89 3.77
N GLN A 118 -7.29 14.68 4.46
CA GLN A 118 -7.44 15.05 5.88
C GLN A 118 -6.89 13.95 6.82
N ARG A 119 -6.49 12.80 6.26
CA ARG A 119 -5.95 11.66 7.00
C ARG A 119 -5.23 10.73 6.04
N LEU A 120 -4.11 10.14 6.48
CA LEU A 120 -3.50 8.94 5.89
C LEU A 120 -3.78 7.78 6.84
N GLN A 121 -4.21 6.63 6.30
CA GLN A 121 -4.66 5.48 7.04
C GLN A 121 -4.15 4.20 6.36
N TRP A 122 -3.88 3.17 7.14
CA TRP A 122 -3.47 1.83 6.67
C TRP A 122 -3.84 0.78 7.71
N GLU A 123 -3.70 -0.48 7.34
CA GLU A 123 -3.86 -1.62 8.22
C GLU A 123 -2.50 -2.27 8.51
N VAL A 124 -2.39 -2.93 9.63
CA VAL A 124 -1.21 -3.71 10.03
C VAL A 124 -1.68 -4.99 10.72
N LEU A 125 -1.07 -6.11 10.38
CA LEU A 125 -1.36 -7.38 11.01
C LEU A 125 -1.03 -7.34 12.50
N ASP A 126 -1.90 -7.84 13.33
CA ASP A 126 -1.82 -7.78 14.81
C ASP A 126 -0.59 -8.48 15.38
N TRP A 127 -0.05 -9.45 14.65
CA TRP A 127 1.17 -10.16 14.99
C TRP A 127 2.47 -9.52 14.45
N ASN A 128 2.37 -8.50 13.56
CA ASN A 128 3.53 -7.84 12.97
C ASN A 128 4.09 -6.74 13.88
N GLN A 129 4.58 -7.15 15.04
CA GLN A 129 5.09 -6.23 16.06
C GLN A 129 6.18 -5.28 15.53
N PRO A 130 7.14 -5.71 14.68
CA PRO A 130 8.13 -4.78 14.12
C PRO A 130 7.52 -3.65 13.30
N ALA A 131 6.45 -3.90 12.55
CA ALA A 131 5.74 -2.86 11.80
C ALA A 131 4.93 -1.96 12.73
N ILE A 132 4.26 -2.53 13.75
CA ILE A 132 3.53 -1.77 14.77
C ILE A 132 4.48 -0.79 15.47
N ASP A 133 5.61 -1.27 15.97
CA ASP A 133 6.63 -0.44 16.65
C ASP A 133 7.17 0.67 15.74
N PHE A 134 7.37 0.35 14.44
CA PHE A 134 7.79 1.31 13.44
C PHE A 134 6.75 2.41 13.24
N TYR A 135 5.47 2.06 13.10
CA TYR A 135 4.39 3.02 12.90
C TYR A 135 4.14 3.88 14.14
N GLU A 136 4.14 3.29 15.32
CA GLU A 136 4.03 4.05 16.58
C GLU A 136 5.25 4.98 16.78
N GLY A 137 6.45 4.52 16.38
CA GLY A 137 7.68 5.32 16.43
C GLY A 137 7.70 6.54 15.50
N VAL A 138 6.85 6.57 14.47
CA VAL A 138 6.65 7.77 13.61
C VAL A 138 5.43 8.60 14.04
N GLY A 139 4.75 8.23 15.12
CA GLY A 139 3.62 8.96 15.70
C GLY A 139 2.25 8.52 15.19
N ALA A 140 2.15 7.37 14.51
CA ALA A 140 0.86 6.81 14.13
C ALA A 140 0.15 6.20 15.36
N GLN A 141 -1.18 6.17 15.29
CA GLN A 141 -2.03 5.55 16.32
C GLN A 141 -2.56 4.22 15.80
N VAL A 142 -2.30 3.13 16.52
CA VAL A 142 -2.91 1.82 16.24
C VAL A 142 -4.30 1.78 16.87
N LEU A 143 -5.33 1.69 16.01
CA LEU A 143 -6.74 1.69 16.43
C LEU A 143 -7.20 0.24 16.68
N LYS A 144 -7.34 -0.14 17.96
CA LYS A 144 -7.71 -1.52 18.34
C LYS A 144 -9.22 -1.75 18.47
N ASP A 145 -10.02 -0.69 18.27
CA ASP A 145 -11.49 -0.72 18.45
C ASP A 145 -12.24 -1.05 17.16
N TRP A 146 -11.51 -1.22 16.03
CA TRP A 146 -12.08 -1.46 14.71
C TRP A 146 -11.59 -2.78 14.15
N TYR A 147 -12.53 -3.57 13.61
CA TYR A 147 -12.21 -4.77 12.86
C TYR A 147 -12.53 -4.56 11.38
N PRO A 148 -11.62 -4.88 10.45
CA PRO A 148 -11.92 -4.91 9.03
C PRO A 148 -12.95 -6.00 8.74
N CYS A 149 -13.95 -5.70 7.89
CA CYS A 149 -14.94 -6.66 7.44
C CYS A 149 -14.84 -6.79 5.92
N ARG A 150 -14.94 -8.01 5.41
CA ARG A 150 -14.77 -8.33 3.99
C ARG A 150 -15.87 -9.26 3.50
N MET A 151 -16.31 -9.05 2.28
CA MET A 151 -17.01 -10.04 1.46
C MET A 151 -16.20 -10.22 0.18
N THR A 152 -15.94 -11.46 -0.20
CA THR A 152 -15.22 -11.77 -1.44
C THR A 152 -16.14 -11.60 -2.66
N ALA A 153 -15.56 -11.58 -3.87
CA ALA A 153 -16.35 -11.55 -5.11
C ALA A 153 -17.34 -12.75 -5.18
N LYS A 154 -16.92 -13.91 -4.68
CA LYS A 154 -17.78 -15.10 -4.57
C LYS A 154 -18.95 -14.86 -3.62
N ASP A 155 -18.67 -14.32 -2.42
CA ASP A 155 -19.71 -14.02 -1.43
C ASP A 155 -20.72 -13.03 -1.98
N LEU A 156 -20.26 -12.01 -2.71
CA LEU A 156 -21.13 -11.01 -3.35
C LEU A 156 -21.99 -11.63 -4.44
N ALA A 157 -21.44 -12.55 -5.25
CA ALA A 157 -22.16 -13.21 -6.33
C ALA A 157 -23.20 -14.22 -5.81
N GLU A 158 -22.93 -14.89 -4.69
CA GLU A 158 -23.79 -15.90 -4.08
C GLU A 158 -24.79 -15.31 -3.06
N PHE A 159 -24.69 -14.01 -2.76
CA PHE A 159 -25.51 -13.36 -1.75
C PHE A 159 -27.00 -13.33 -2.17
N THR A 160 -27.87 -13.83 -1.30
CA THR A 160 -29.31 -13.79 -1.52
C THR A 160 -29.92 -12.50 -0.99
N PHE A 161 -30.40 -11.65 -1.88
CA PHE A 161 -31.03 -10.39 -1.53
C PHE A 161 -32.47 -10.60 -1.05
N LEU A 162 -32.84 -10.00 0.07
CA LEU A 162 -34.21 -9.98 0.59
C LEU A 162 -35.10 -8.92 -0.12
N HIS A 163 -34.47 -7.97 -0.80
CA HIS A 163 -35.14 -6.87 -1.50
C HIS A 163 -34.69 -6.84 -2.97
N PRO A 164 -35.51 -6.30 -3.89
CA PRO A 164 -35.10 -6.15 -5.27
C PRO A 164 -33.84 -5.25 -5.38
N PRO A 165 -33.03 -5.44 -6.44
CA PRO A 165 -31.83 -4.66 -6.62
C PRO A 165 -32.15 -3.17 -6.70
N PHE A 166 -31.36 -2.36 -6.01
CA PHE A 166 -31.32 -0.94 -6.17
C PHE A 166 -30.67 -0.64 -7.53
N ASN A 167 -31.39 0.08 -8.40
CA ASN A 167 -30.83 0.54 -9.67
C ASN A 167 -30.17 1.91 -9.41
N PRO A 168 -28.83 1.99 -9.45
CA PRO A 168 -28.09 3.23 -9.28
C PRO A 168 -28.27 4.22 -10.44
#